data_e8a52e7c16fe3f77023e4b464baca1cd
#
_entry.id   e8a52e7c16fe3f77023e4b464baca1cd
#
_cell.length_a   1.000
_cell.length_b   1.000
_cell.length_c   1.000
_cell.angle_alpha   90.00
_cell.angle_beta   90.00
_cell.angle_gamma   90.00
#
_symmetry.space_group_name_H-M   'P 1'
#
loop_
_entity.id
_entity.type
_entity.pdbx_description
1 polymer ?
#
loop_
_entity_poly.entity_id
_entity_poly.type
_entity_poly.pdbx_seq_one_letter_code
_entity_poly.pdbx_strand_id
1 'polypeptide(L)'
;MKKFVAFFLVLMICSCSENTKFTQLKKDIDKLSGAYAENTKSQKDTVAEPQISSLQPNLKSGNPNEVFYNTGERREDLVNFSKQFIGTPYLYGSTDPKQGLDCSGFINHVYKTYSYNVPRSSKDFVNFGRQIDINEVKKGDLLLFTGTEQGSSEAGHIAIVITPNGMNSEFIHSSSGRANGVTTTLLSEPHYTKRFIKAISVID
;
A
#
# COMPACT_ATOMS: atom_id res chain seq x y z
N MET A 1 27.14 43.59 28.62
CA MET A 1 25.70 43.73 28.47
C MET A 1 25.20 44.04 27.04
N LYS A 2 26.00 44.62 26.14
CA LYS A 2 25.57 44.97 24.76
C LYS A 2 25.56 43.81 23.76
N LYS A 3 26.21 42.69 24.04
CA LYS A 3 26.24 41.50 23.12
C LYS A 3 25.06 40.54 23.29
N PHE A 4 24.36 40.58 24.41
CA PHE A 4 23.18 39.70 24.65
C PHE A 4 21.90 40.23 24.00
N VAL A 5 21.77 41.53 23.80
CA VAL A 5 20.57 42.14 23.19
C VAL A 5 20.51 41.89 21.69
N ALA A 6 21.65 41.80 20.99
CA ALA A 6 21.70 41.54 19.56
C ALA A 6 21.29 40.10 19.21
N PHE A 7 21.57 39.13 20.10
CA PHE A 7 21.21 37.73 19.86
C PHE A 7 19.68 37.46 20.01
N PHE A 8 19.03 38.18 20.92
CA PHE A 8 17.59 38.10 21.11
C PHE A 8 16.80 38.75 19.96
N LEU A 9 17.33 39.78 19.33
CA LEU A 9 16.66 40.45 18.20
C LEU A 9 16.70 39.59 16.92
N VAL A 10 17.76 38.84 16.69
CA VAL A 10 17.91 37.96 15.53
C VAL A 10 16.95 36.76 15.63
N LEU A 11 16.70 36.23 16.82
CA LEU A 11 15.74 35.14 17.04
C LEU A 11 14.27 35.57 16.84
N MET A 12 13.93 36.82 17.15
CA MET A 12 12.58 37.36 16.91
C MET A 12 12.28 37.60 15.42
N ILE A 13 13.27 37.94 14.59
CA ILE A 13 13.10 38.23 13.17
C ILE A 13 12.90 36.90 12.39
N CYS A 14 13.53 35.79 12.83
CA CYS A 14 13.38 34.48 12.19
C CYS A 14 11.99 33.88 12.42
N SER A 15 11.38 34.09 13.60
CA SER A 15 10.04 33.60 13.94
C SER A 15 8.91 34.32 13.18
N CYS A 16 9.07 35.59 12.80
CA CYS A 16 8.07 36.31 12.00
C CYS A 16 8.06 35.92 10.51
N SER A 17 9.19 35.47 9.97
CA SER A 17 9.30 35.07 8.53
C SER A 17 8.61 33.76 8.21
N GLU A 18 8.56 32.81 9.14
CA GLU A 18 7.88 31.53 8.92
C GLU A 18 6.35 31.66 9.02
N ASN A 19 5.86 32.52 9.89
CA ASN A 19 4.42 32.71 10.07
C ASN A 19 3.77 33.40 8.85
N THR A 20 4.49 34.28 8.15
CA THR A 20 4.01 34.92 6.92
C THR A 20 3.93 33.96 5.73
N LYS A 21 4.88 33.04 5.59
CA LYS A 21 4.85 32.02 4.54
C LYS A 21 3.72 31.01 4.74
N PHE A 22 3.46 30.61 5.97
CA PHE A 22 2.36 29.70 6.30
C PHE A 22 0.99 30.33 6.04
N THR A 23 0.83 31.62 6.37
CA THR A 23 -0.42 32.37 6.12
C THR A 23 -0.66 32.59 4.63
N GLN A 24 0.39 32.78 3.83
CA GLN A 24 0.27 32.90 2.38
C GLN A 24 -0.12 31.57 1.73
N LEU A 25 0.52 30.48 2.12
CA LEU A 25 0.22 29.14 1.62
C LEU A 25 -1.24 28.75 1.89
N LYS A 26 -1.78 29.08 3.07
CA LYS A 26 -3.16 28.84 3.42
C LYS A 26 -4.14 29.62 2.52
N LYS A 27 -3.85 30.88 2.21
CA LYS A 27 -4.66 31.69 1.28
C LYS A 27 -4.64 31.12 -0.15
N ASP A 28 -3.51 30.58 -0.59
CA ASP A 28 -3.39 29.99 -1.93
C ASP A 28 -4.15 28.67 -2.03
N ILE A 29 -4.19 27.86 -0.96
CA ILE A 29 -5.00 26.64 -0.86
C ILE A 29 -6.50 26.96 -0.88
N ASP A 30 -6.94 27.96 -0.12
CA ASP A 30 -8.34 28.37 -0.07
C ASP A 30 -8.82 28.93 -1.43
N LYS A 31 -7.93 29.61 -2.18
CA LYS A 31 -8.21 30.10 -3.52
C LYS A 31 -8.34 28.98 -4.57
N LEU A 32 -7.52 27.94 -4.45
CA LEU A 32 -7.59 26.76 -5.30
C LEU A 32 -8.84 25.93 -5.02
N SER A 33 -9.25 25.78 -3.77
CA SER A 33 -10.48 25.06 -3.40
C SER A 33 -11.74 25.78 -3.89
N GLY A 34 -11.77 27.12 -3.86
CA GLY A 34 -12.86 27.92 -4.41
C GLY A 34 -13.01 27.77 -5.92
N ALA A 35 -11.91 27.75 -6.68
CA ALA A 35 -11.91 27.55 -8.11
C ALA A 35 -12.37 26.15 -8.55
N TYR A 36 -12.14 25.12 -7.71
CA TYR A 36 -12.64 23.76 -7.96
C TYR A 36 -14.16 23.66 -7.77
N ALA A 37 -14.74 24.41 -6.82
CA ALA A 37 -16.15 24.40 -6.53
C ALA A 37 -17.00 25.13 -7.61
N GLU A 38 -16.45 26.12 -8.29
CA GLU A 38 -17.15 26.82 -9.39
C GLU A 38 -17.16 26.01 -10.69
N ASN A 39 -16.11 25.20 -10.95
CA ASN A 39 -16.02 24.41 -12.19
C ASN A 39 -16.93 23.17 -12.21
N THR A 40 -17.44 22.74 -11.05
CA THR A 40 -18.38 21.60 -10.95
C THR A 40 -19.84 21.99 -11.08
N LYS A 41 -20.20 23.28 -11.10
CA LYS A 41 -21.59 23.77 -11.29
C LYS A 41 -21.98 24.06 -12.72
N SER A 42 -21.03 24.08 -13.68
CA SER A 42 -21.31 24.47 -15.07
C SER A 42 -21.42 23.31 -16.08
N GLN A 43 -21.40 22.05 -15.63
CA GLN A 43 -21.58 20.88 -16.52
C GLN A 43 -22.76 20.01 -16.11
N LYS A 44 -23.92 20.63 -16.10
CA LYS A 44 -25.19 19.88 -16.06
C LYS A 44 -26.03 20.45 -17.19
N ASP A 45 -25.83 19.95 -18.38
CA ASP A 45 -26.81 19.80 -19.47
C ASP A 45 -26.12 19.34 -20.76
N THR A 46 -26.72 18.32 -21.39
CA THR A 46 -26.41 17.76 -22.71
C THR A 46 -25.17 16.83 -22.83
N VAL A 47 -25.29 15.57 -22.42
CA VAL A 47 -24.60 14.48 -23.11
C VAL A 47 -25.62 13.43 -23.51
N ALA A 48 -25.79 13.28 -24.81
CA ALA A 48 -26.57 12.22 -25.44
C ALA A 48 -25.96 10.85 -25.08
N GLU A 49 -26.85 9.93 -24.75
CA GLU A 49 -26.54 8.52 -24.44
C GLU A 49 -25.96 7.82 -25.69
N PRO A 50 -24.74 7.25 -25.64
CA PRO A 50 -24.28 6.41 -26.73
C PRO A 50 -24.97 5.03 -26.62
N GLN A 51 -25.69 4.67 -27.66
CA GLN A 51 -26.27 3.35 -27.90
C GLN A 51 -25.15 2.29 -27.91
N ILE A 52 -25.00 1.53 -26.81
CA ILE A 52 -24.19 0.33 -26.77
C ILE A 52 -25.13 -0.86 -27.02
N SER A 53 -25.44 -1.10 -28.30
CA SER A 53 -25.98 -2.37 -28.75
C SER A 53 -24.83 -3.18 -29.36
N SER A 54 -24.68 -4.41 -28.91
CA SER A 54 -23.81 -5.47 -29.39
C SER A 54 -22.48 -5.68 -28.67
N LEU A 55 -22.53 -6.25 -27.47
CA LEU A 55 -21.59 -7.25 -26.96
C LEU A 55 -22.27 -7.92 -25.75
N GLN A 56 -23.11 -8.93 -26.04
CA GLN A 56 -23.61 -9.82 -25.00
C GLN A 56 -22.57 -10.89 -24.71
N PRO A 57 -21.99 -10.95 -23.50
CA PRO A 57 -21.28 -12.13 -23.06
C PRO A 57 -22.29 -13.24 -22.71
N ASN A 58 -21.99 -14.45 -23.14
CA ASN A 58 -22.76 -15.67 -22.98
C ASN A 58 -22.99 -16.00 -21.51
N LEU A 59 -24.15 -15.62 -20.94
CA LEU A 59 -24.53 -15.94 -19.56
C LEU A 59 -24.93 -17.38 -19.45
N LYS A 60 -24.06 -18.25 -18.90
CA LYS A 60 -24.46 -19.47 -18.22
C LYS A 60 -24.67 -19.15 -16.74
N SER A 61 -25.96 -19.19 -16.34
CA SER A 61 -26.51 -19.38 -14.98
C SER A 61 -25.55 -19.17 -13.78
N GLY A 62 -25.63 -18.06 -13.12
CA GLY A 62 -25.01 -17.75 -11.83
C GLY A 62 -25.69 -16.50 -11.24
N ASN A 63 -25.73 -16.40 -9.93
CA ASN A 63 -26.32 -15.35 -9.10
C ASN A 63 -26.10 -13.92 -9.68
N PRO A 64 -27.16 -13.07 -9.85
CA PRO A 64 -27.07 -11.75 -10.49
C PRO A 64 -26.20 -10.71 -9.72
N ASN A 65 -25.65 -11.06 -8.54
CA ASN A 65 -24.77 -10.21 -7.75
C ASN A 65 -23.29 -10.61 -7.82
N GLU A 66 -22.90 -11.55 -8.65
CA GLU A 66 -21.50 -11.92 -8.85
C GLU A 66 -20.92 -11.09 -10.00
N VAL A 67 -20.27 -9.99 -9.66
CA VAL A 67 -19.44 -9.23 -10.60
C VAL A 67 -18.21 -10.07 -10.89
N PHE A 68 -18.17 -10.70 -12.07
CA PHE A 68 -16.99 -11.45 -12.54
C PHE A 68 -15.84 -10.44 -12.82
N TYR A 69 -15.06 -10.15 -11.81
CA TYR A 69 -13.77 -9.49 -12.03
C TYR A 69 -12.83 -10.48 -12.72
N ASN A 70 -12.23 -10.05 -13.83
CA ASN A 70 -11.09 -10.73 -14.40
C ASN A 70 -10.01 -10.88 -13.31
N THR A 71 -9.42 -12.05 -13.13
CA THR A 71 -8.42 -12.30 -12.09
C THR A 71 -7.25 -11.30 -12.15
N GLY A 72 -6.90 -10.83 -13.35
CA GLY A 72 -5.88 -9.79 -13.54
C GLY A 72 -6.28 -8.43 -12.99
N GLU A 73 -7.51 -7.99 -13.19
CA GLU A 73 -8.05 -6.75 -12.62
C GLU A 73 -8.10 -6.81 -11.10
N ARG A 74 -8.55 -7.94 -10.55
CA ARG A 74 -8.61 -8.17 -9.11
C ARG A 74 -7.22 -8.12 -8.43
N ARG A 75 -6.18 -8.64 -9.10
CA ARG A 75 -4.79 -8.57 -8.64
C ARG A 75 -4.25 -7.14 -8.64
N GLU A 76 -4.55 -6.37 -9.69
CA GLU A 76 -4.17 -4.96 -9.81
C GLU A 76 -4.86 -4.11 -8.72
N ASP A 77 -6.16 -4.30 -8.51
CA ASP A 77 -6.93 -3.59 -7.49
C ASP A 77 -6.40 -3.86 -6.08
N LEU A 78 -6.08 -5.12 -5.76
CA LEU A 78 -5.48 -5.50 -4.48
C LEU A 78 -4.14 -4.79 -4.26
N VAL A 79 -3.29 -4.77 -5.29
CA VAL A 79 -1.99 -4.08 -5.22
C VAL A 79 -2.18 -2.57 -5.06
N ASN A 80 -3.09 -1.96 -5.81
CA ASN A 80 -3.38 -0.52 -5.71
C ASN A 80 -3.95 -0.16 -4.34
N PHE A 81 -4.81 -1.00 -3.79
CA PHE A 81 -5.31 -0.84 -2.43
C PHE A 81 -4.18 -0.97 -1.39
N SER A 82 -3.29 -1.96 -1.53
CA SER A 82 -2.16 -2.15 -0.62
C SER A 82 -1.24 -0.92 -0.55
N LYS A 83 -1.03 -0.22 -1.67
CA LYS A 83 -0.20 0.99 -1.76
C LYS A 83 -0.78 2.18 -0.98
N GLN A 84 -2.07 2.21 -0.70
CA GLN A 84 -2.71 3.28 0.09
C GLN A 84 -2.22 3.29 1.55
N PHE A 85 -1.62 2.20 2.02
CA PHE A 85 -1.10 2.07 3.39
C PHE A 85 0.37 2.46 3.53
N ILE A 86 1.06 2.86 2.45
CA ILE A 86 2.47 3.30 2.54
C ILE A 86 2.59 4.41 3.58
N GLY A 87 3.53 4.25 4.52
CA GLY A 87 3.74 5.16 5.65
C GLY A 87 2.91 4.83 6.91
N THR A 88 1.97 3.87 6.85
CA THR A 88 1.29 3.38 8.07
C THR A 88 2.33 2.81 9.04
N PRO A 89 2.36 3.25 10.32
CA PRO A 89 3.37 2.80 11.28
C PRO A 89 3.36 1.28 11.52
N TYR A 90 4.51 0.73 11.84
CA TYR A 90 4.60 -0.65 12.33
C TYR A 90 4.10 -0.75 13.77
N LEU A 91 3.18 -1.68 14.02
CA LEU A 91 2.74 -2.01 15.37
C LEU A 91 2.63 -3.53 15.51
N TYR A 92 3.49 -4.13 16.33
CA TYR A 92 3.51 -5.57 16.54
C TYR A 92 2.16 -6.10 17.03
N GLY A 93 1.66 -7.19 16.44
CA GLY A 93 0.40 -7.82 16.77
C GLY A 93 -0.86 -7.11 16.24
N SER A 94 -0.73 -5.97 15.56
CA SER A 94 -1.88 -5.17 15.10
C SER A 94 -2.30 -5.51 13.67
N THR A 95 -3.62 -5.42 13.43
CA THR A 95 -4.28 -5.46 12.11
C THR A 95 -5.08 -4.19 11.83
N ASP A 96 -5.05 -3.22 12.73
CA ASP A 96 -5.80 -1.97 12.63
C ASP A 96 -4.92 -0.87 12.00
N PRO A 97 -5.19 -0.44 10.75
CA PRO A 97 -4.37 0.57 10.07
C PRO A 97 -4.40 1.94 10.75
N LYS A 98 -5.38 2.21 11.61
CA LYS A 98 -5.46 3.46 12.36
C LYS A 98 -4.43 3.54 13.49
N GLN A 99 -4.00 2.38 14.01
CA GLN A 99 -3.00 2.29 15.08
C GLN A 99 -1.63 1.93 14.53
N GLY A 100 -1.59 1.12 13.49
CA GLY A 100 -0.41 0.57 12.86
C GLY A 100 -0.63 -0.89 12.46
N LEU A 101 0.29 -1.45 11.68
CA LEU A 101 0.17 -2.81 11.13
C LEU A 101 1.48 -3.57 11.35
N ASP A 102 1.42 -4.84 11.80
CA ASP A 102 2.56 -5.73 11.65
C ASP A 102 2.59 -6.35 10.23
N CYS A 103 3.61 -7.13 9.90
CA CYS A 103 3.77 -7.69 8.55
C CYS A 103 2.57 -8.54 8.11
N SER A 104 2.15 -9.50 8.91
CA SER A 104 1.01 -10.37 8.60
C SER A 104 -0.34 -9.69 8.84
N GLY A 105 -0.42 -8.71 9.73
CA GLY A 105 -1.57 -7.84 9.94
C GLY A 105 -1.88 -6.99 8.70
N PHE A 106 -0.84 -6.45 8.06
CA PHE A 106 -0.96 -5.77 6.78
C PHE A 106 -1.53 -6.70 5.69
N ILE A 107 -0.98 -7.92 5.54
CA ILE A 107 -1.51 -8.92 4.61
C ILE A 107 -2.97 -9.23 4.93
N ASN A 108 -3.29 -9.49 6.20
CA ASN A 108 -4.66 -9.75 6.63
C ASN A 108 -5.63 -8.62 6.26
N HIS A 109 -5.24 -7.37 6.51
CA HIS A 109 -6.08 -6.22 6.21
C HIS A 109 -6.36 -6.10 4.71
N VAL A 110 -5.32 -6.21 3.88
CA VAL A 110 -5.44 -6.12 2.42
C VAL A 110 -6.27 -7.28 1.85
N TYR A 111 -5.91 -8.52 2.17
CA TYR A 111 -6.55 -9.70 1.58
C TYR A 111 -8.00 -9.90 2.02
N LYS A 112 -8.33 -9.62 3.28
CA LYS A 112 -9.72 -9.71 3.78
C LYS A 112 -10.64 -8.69 3.12
N THR A 113 -10.16 -7.51 2.75
CA THR A 113 -10.93 -6.52 1.98
C THR A 113 -11.40 -7.09 0.64
N TYR A 114 -10.63 -8.02 0.05
CA TYR A 114 -10.97 -8.73 -1.19
C TYR A 114 -11.57 -10.13 -0.95
N SER A 115 -12.06 -10.39 0.27
CA SER A 115 -12.71 -11.65 0.66
C SER A 115 -11.79 -12.89 0.64
N TYR A 116 -10.47 -12.70 0.66
CA TYR A 116 -9.52 -13.80 0.86
C TYR A 116 -9.31 -14.06 2.35
N ASN A 117 -9.60 -15.29 2.77
CA ASN A 117 -9.37 -15.69 4.16
C ASN A 117 -7.93 -16.19 4.31
N VAL A 118 -7.07 -15.42 4.95
CA VAL A 118 -5.63 -15.70 5.11
C VAL A 118 -5.24 -15.84 6.58
N PRO A 119 -4.17 -16.60 6.89
CA PRO A 119 -3.68 -16.76 8.26
C PRO A 119 -3.32 -15.44 8.94
N ARG A 120 -3.40 -15.40 10.28
CA ARG A 120 -2.99 -14.23 11.05
C ARG A 120 -1.49 -14.14 11.24
N SER A 121 -0.79 -15.25 11.38
CA SER A 121 0.65 -15.30 11.67
C SER A 121 1.45 -15.60 10.41
N SER A 122 2.60 -14.93 10.22
CA SER A 122 3.53 -15.21 9.11
C SER A 122 4.01 -16.66 9.07
N LYS A 123 4.12 -17.33 10.21
CA LYS A 123 4.50 -18.77 10.31
C LYS A 123 3.48 -19.68 9.64
N ASP A 124 2.20 -19.37 9.77
CA ASP A 124 1.12 -20.21 9.25
C ASP A 124 1.02 -20.17 7.72
N PHE A 125 1.60 -19.15 7.08
CA PHE A 125 1.66 -19.06 5.62
C PHE A 125 2.61 -20.08 4.98
N VAL A 126 3.49 -20.73 5.75
CA VAL A 126 4.42 -21.75 5.20
C VAL A 126 3.64 -22.90 4.55
N ASN A 127 2.50 -23.29 5.10
CA ASN A 127 1.64 -24.37 4.59
C ASN A 127 0.35 -23.84 3.96
N PHE A 128 0.29 -22.55 3.65
CA PHE A 128 -0.90 -21.90 3.09
C PHE A 128 -0.65 -21.45 1.65
N GLY A 129 -1.70 -21.52 0.82
CA GLY A 129 -1.62 -21.16 -0.58
C GLY A 129 -0.82 -22.17 -1.43
N ARG A 130 -0.73 -21.88 -2.72
CA ARG A 130 0.03 -22.70 -3.67
C ARG A 130 1.45 -22.13 -3.83
N GLN A 131 2.47 -22.95 -3.56
CA GLN A 131 3.86 -22.54 -3.83
C GLN A 131 4.07 -22.34 -5.34
N ILE A 132 4.76 -21.28 -5.70
CA ILE A 132 5.09 -20.91 -7.09
C ILE A 132 6.58 -20.60 -7.23
N ASP A 133 7.09 -20.78 -8.46
CA ASP A 133 8.46 -20.35 -8.78
C ASP A 133 8.54 -18.82 -8.73
N ILE A 134 9.68 -18.30 -8.26
CA ILE A 134 9.89 -16.84 -8.16
C ILE A 134 9.84 -16.14 -9.52
N ASN A 135 10.15 -16.85 -10.61
CA ASN A 135 10.09 -16.32 -11.96
C ASN A 135 8.65 -16.31 -12.54
N GLU A 136 7.72 -16.99 -11.88
CA GLU A 136 6.29 -17.08 -12.27
C GLU A 136 5.39 -16.22 -11.40
N VAL A 137 5.94 -15.47 -10.42
CA VAL A 137 5.16 -14.60 -9.54
C VAL A 137 4.38 -13.56 -10.33
N LYS A 138 3.19 -13.24 -9.82
CA LYS A 138 2.30 -12.21 -10.36
C LYS A 138 2.04 -11.15 -9.29
N LYS A 139 1.50 -10.00 -9.68
CA LYS A 139 1.00 -8.99 -8.75
C LYS A 139 0.03 -9.62 -7.75
N GLY A 140 0.16 -9.29 -6.47
CA GLY A 140 -0.65 -9.85 -5.40
C GLY A 140 -0.21 -11.24 -4.92
N ASP A 141 0.85 -11.86 -5.44
CA ASP A 141 1.42 -13.05 -4.81
C ASP A 141 2.22 -12.67 -3.58
N LEU A 142 2.45 -13.61 -2.68
CA LEU A 142 3.10 -13.38 -1.41
C LEU A 142 4.53 -13.94 -1.40
N LEU A 143 5.44 -13.18 -0.79
CA LEU A 143 6.81 -13.59 -0.53
C LEU A 143 6.99 -13.85 0.96
N LEU A 144 7.51 -15.02 1.32
CA LEU A 144 7.82 -15.41 2.68
C LEU A 144 9.32 -15.28 2.95
N PHE A 145 9.64 -14.79 4.15
CA PHE A 145 11.02 -14.59 4.61
C PHE A 145 11.20 -15.14 6.01
N THR A 146 12.43 -15.52 6.35
CA THR A 146 12.77 -15.87 7.75
C THR A 146 12.59 -14.67 8.68
N GLY A 147 12.53 -14.91 9.99
CA GLY A 147 12.59 -13.88 11.01
C GLY A 147 13.89 -13.08 10.95
N THR A 148 13.97 -11.98 11.70
CA THR A 148 15.17 -11.14 11.79
C THR A 148 16.18 -11.66 12.80
N GLU A 149 15.83 -12.65 13.60
CA GLU A 149 16.74 -13.29 14.54
C GLU A 149 17.87 -14.03 13.80
N GLN A 150 19.09 -13.86 14.27
CA GLN A 150 20.25 -14.48 13.64
C GLN A 150 20.13 -16.02 13.68
N GLY A 151 20.26 -16.66 12.52
CA GLY A 151 20.14 -18.12 12.38
C GLY A 151 18.71 -18.65 12.34
N SER A 152 17.70 -17.78 12.33
CA SER A 152 16.30 -18.23 12.19
C SER A 152 16.07 -18.84 10.80
N SER A 153 15.51 -20.06 10.77
CA SER A 153 14.98 -20.70 9.56
C SER A 153 13.45 -20.64 9.44
N GLU A 154 12.77 -20.18 10.51
CA GLU A 154 11.32 -20.07 10.53
C GLU A 154 10.82 -18.84 9.78
N ALA A 155 9.66 -18.97 9.13
CA ALA A 155 8.99 -17.82 8.54
C ALA A 155 8.58 -16.82 9.62
N GLY A 156 9.12 -15.60 9.51
CA GLY A 156 8.88 -14.52 10.47
C GLY A 156 8.48 -13.21 9.79
N HIS A 157 8.45 -13.18 8.43
CA HIS A 157 8.06 -12.00 7.67
C HIS A 157 7.39 -12.37 6.36
N ILE A 158 6.50 -11.49 5.87
CA ILE A 158 5.70 -11.71 4.68
C ILE A 158 5.43 -10.38 3.96
N ALA A 159 5.32 -10.44 2.62
CA ALA A 159 5.14 -9.27 1.75
C ALA A 159 4.26 -9.59 0.54
N ILE A 160 3.73 -8.56 -0.14
CA ILE A 160 2.93 -8.64 -1.36
C ILE A 160 3.80 -8.21 -2.55
N VAL A 161 3.87 -9.01 -3.62
CA VAL A 161 4.50 -8.64 -4.88
C VAL A 161 3.69 -7.53 -5.55
N ILE A 162 4.34 -6.40 -5.87
CA ILE A 162 3.71 -5.27 -6.56
C ILE A 162 4.23 -5.10 -7.99
N THR A 163 5.50 -5.44 -8.24
CA THR A 163 6.11 -5.46 -9.58
C THR A 163 6.84 -6.78 -9.76
N PRO A 164 6.24 -7.78 -10.44
CA PRO A 164 6.86 -9.09 -10.62
C PRO A 164 8.04 -9.01 -11.60
N ASN A 165 9.20 -9.53 -11.18
CA ASN A 165 10.43 -9.60 -11.98
C ASN A 165 11.44 -10.62 -11.38
N GLY A 166 11.00 -11.86 -11.11
CA GLY A 166 11.85 -12.88 -10.50
C GLY A 166 12.48 -12.39 -9.19
N MET A 167 13.78 -12.62 -9.03
CA MET A 167 14.55 -12.12 -7.87
C MET A 167 14.70 -10.60 -7.81
N ASN A 168 14.34 -9.86 -8.86
CA ASN A 168 14.31 -8.40 -8.87
C ASN A 168 12.87 -7.84 -8.65
N SER A 169 11.94 -8.68 -8.25
CA SER A 169 10.57 -8.24 -7.93
C SER A 169 10.57 -7.16 -6.86
N GLU A 170 9.71 -6.16 -7.03
CA GLU A 170 9.39 -5.20 -5.98
C GLU A 170 8.20 -5.71 -5.17
N PHE A 171 8.26 -5.55 -3.86
CA PHE A 171 7.20 -5.94 -2.95
C PHE A 171 6.88 -4.84 -1.94
N ILE A 172 5.66 -4.85 -1.42
CA ILE A 172 5.18 -3.99 -0.34
C ILE A 172 4.98 -4.80 0.93
N HIS A 173 5.41 -4.25 2.06
CA HIS A 173 5.35 -4.91 3.36
C HIS A 173 5.32 -3.91 4.51
N SER A 174 4.85 -4.33 5.70
CA SER A 174 5.04 -3.58 6.93
C SER A 174 6.29 -4.08 7.65
N SER A 175 7.26 -3.20 7.87
CA SER A 175 8.59 -3.50 8.40
C SER A 175 8.81 -2.86 9.77
N SER A 176 9.32 -3.66 10.73
CA SER A 176 9.84 -3.15 12.02
C SER A 176 11.27 -2.58 11.91
N GLY A 177 11.88 -2.64 10.72
CA GLY A 177 13.23 -2.13 10.47
C GLY A 177 13.27 -0.61 10.32
N ARG A 178 14.23 -0.12 9.51
CA ARG A 178 14.45 1.33 9.33
C ARG A 178 13.21 2.11 8.90
N ALA A 179 12.35 1.53 8.05
CA ALA A 179 11.14 2.17 7.57
C ALA A 179 10.09 2.34 8.69
N ASN A 180 10.12 1.45 9.68
CA ASN A 180 9.19 1.39 10.82
C ASN A 180 7.71 1.56 10.39
N GLY A 181 7.32 0.87 9.32
CA GLY A 181 5.98 0.95 8.74
C GLY A 181 5.87 0.29 7.39
N VAL A 182 4.75 0.55 6.71
CA VAL A 182 4.47 0.04 5.36
C VAL A 182 5.34 0.77 4.34
N THR A 183 6.11 0.01 3.57
CA THR A 183 7.06 0.51 2.57
C THR A 183 7.23 -0.47 1.42
N THR A 184 7.90 -0.06 0.35
CA THR A 184 8.28 -0.93 -0.76
C THR A 184 9.79 -1.23 -0.73
N THR A 185 10.16 -2.38 -1.26
CA THR A 185 11.55 -2.86 -1.26
C THR A 185 11.76 -3.82 -2.44
N LEU A 186 12.99 -3.93 -2.94
CA LEU A 186 13.37 -4.91 -3.95
C LEU A 186 13.81 -6.24 -3.29
N LEU A 187 13.38 -7.37 -3.84
CA LEU A 187 13.79 -8.69 -3.37
C LEU A 187 15.31 -8.92 -3.54
N SER A 188 15.91 -8.26 -4.52
CA SER A 188 17.36 -8.29 -4.77
C SER A 188 18.21 -7.58 -3.71
N GLU A 189 17.60 -6.83 -2.78
CA GLU A 189 18.37 -6.28 -1.66
C GLU A 189 18.95 -7.40 -0.79
N PRO A 190 20.25 -7.36 -0.45
CA PRO A 190 20.96 -8.46 0.23
C PRO A 190 20.29 -8.94 1.52
N HIS A 191 19.65 -8.02 2.27
CA HIS A 191 18.93 -8.34 3.48
C HIS A 191 17.72 -9.24 3.22
N TYR A 192 16.99 -9.03 2.12
CA TYR A 192 15.81 -9.83 1.76
C TYR A 192 16.17 -11.07 0.97
N THR A 193 17.13 -10.99 0.05
CA THR A 193 17.62 -12.16 -0.70
C THR A 193 18.08 -13.28 0.24
N LYS A 194 18.83 -12.95 1.29
CA LYS A 194 19.35 -13.94 2.27
C LYS A 194 18.26 -14.59 3.09
N ARG A 195 17.12 -13.93 3.27
CA ARG A 195 16.01 -14.36 4.13
C ARG A 195 14.85 -14.94 3.35
N PHE A 196 14.86 -14.86 2.02
CA PHE A 196 13.81 -15.36 1.16
C PHE A 196 13.65 -16.89 1.31
N ILE A 197 12.44 -17.34 1.60
CA ILE A 197 12.09 -18.75 1.74
C ILE A 197 11.42 -19.24 0.47
N LYS A 198 10.32 -18.62 0.06
CA LYS A 198 9.51 -19.01 -1.10
C LYS A 198 8.49 -17.95 -1.47
N ALA A 199 7.92 -18.09 -2.67
CA ALA A 199 6.73 -17.39 -3.10
C ALA A 199 5.49 -18.31 -3.06
N ILE A 200 4.34 -17.74 -2.74
CA ILE A 200 3.04 -18.44 -2.75
C ILE A 200 1.97 -17.60 -3.43
N SER A 201 1.02 -18.27 -4.12
CA SER A 201 -0.20 -17.65 -4.64
C SER A 201 -1.40 -18.01 -3.77
N VAL A 202 -2.24 -17.00 -3.51
CA VAL A 202 -3.52 -17.12 -2.79
C VAL A 202 -4.68 -16.72 -3.70
N ILE A 203 -4.35 -16.05 -4.80
CA ILE A 203 -5.31 -15.55 -5.79
C ILE A 203 -5.25 -16.49 -7.00
N ASP A 204 -6.33 -17.21 -7.25
CA ASP A 204 -6.50 -18.09 -8.42
C ASP A 204 -7.10 -17.33 -9.60
#